data_b990dbcaaab5dd4cb4f2ee6fe9d86ddd
#
_entry.id   b990dbcaaab5dd4cb4f2ee6fe9d86ddd
#
_cell.length_a   1.000
_cell.length_b   1.000
_cell.length_c   1.000
_cell.angle_alpha   90.00
_cell.angle_beta   90.00
_cell.angle_gamma   90.00
#
_symmetry.space_group_name_H-M   'P 1'
#
loop_
_entity.id
_entity.type
_entity.pdbx_description
1 polymer ?
#
loop_
_entity_poly.entity_id
_entity_poly.type
_entity_poly.pdbx_seq_one_letter_code
_entity_poly.pdbx_strand_id
1 'polypeptide(L)'
;MTLVMRGAMSASIKRLHRTYYLPSMTGIATAIHENEAIEPIDTDIVSDNCRHIDHQLAGAGGLTGTYPFTLARSVKAFRINSFLHALIDPTHRAAFLADQEKAFAKAGLSDEECDMVRKRDWRTMIHYGVSFFMLEKLGAVVGTSNLHIYAAMRGETLAQFRKTRNAPGALYSVARTDTPKLAWDKEPAPAK
;
A
#
# COMPACT_ATOMS: atom_id res chain seq x y z
N MET A 1 -11.39 9.04 -6.03
CA MET A 1 -11.13 8.04 -7.09
C MET A 1 -12.10 8.14 -8.26
N THR A 2 -13.40 8.17 -8.08
CA THR A 2 -14.39 8.21 -9.19
C THR A 2 -14.22 9.44 -10.11
N LEU A 3 -13.88 10.60 -9.57
CA LEU A 3 -13.63 11.81 -10.35
C LEU A 3 -12.37 11.71 -11.22
N VAL A 4 -11.31 11.07 -10.73
CA VAL A 4 -10.07 10.85 -11.49
C VAL A 4 -10.32 9.93 -12.67
N MET A 5 -11.02 8.82 -12.45
CA MET A 5 -11.41 7.92 -13.54
C MET A 5 -12.29 8.61 -14.58
N ARG A 6 -13.25 9.43 -14.16
CA ARG A 6 -14.12 10.18 -15.08
C ARG A 6 -13.34 11.20 -15.90
N GLY A 7 -12.32 11.83 -15.32
CA GLY A 7 -11.43 12.75 -16.03
C GLY A 7 -10.55 12.10 -17.09
N ALA A 8 -10.29 10.79 -16.97
CA ALA A 8 -9.54 10.02 -17.95
C ALA A 8 -10.39 9.47 -19.12
N MET A 9 -11.70 9.66 -19.08
CA MET A 9 -12.64 9.18 -20.10
C MET A 9 -13.11 10.33 -20.98
N SER A 10 -13.54 10.04 -22.22
CA SER A 10 -14.10 11.06 -23.10
C SER A 10 -15.35 11.72 -22.47
N ALA A 11 -15.62 12.96 -22.88
CA ALA A 11 -16.78 13.69 -22.41
C ALA A 11 -18.10 13.02 -22.82
N SER A 12 -18.10 12.29 -23.93
CA SER A 12 -19.26 11.63 -24.53
C SER A 12 -19.52 10.22 -24.01
N ILE A 13 -18.63 9.65 -23.18
CA ILE A 13 -18.77 8.28 -22.74
C ILE A 13 -20.09 8.07 -21.97
N LYS A 14 -20.81 7.02 -22.35
CA LYS A 14 -22.07 6.67 -21.74
C LYS A 14 -21.86 5.82 -20.50
N ARG A 15 -22.50 6.22 -19.42
CA ARG A 15 -22.55 5.41 -18.20
C ARG A 15 -23.67 4.40 -18.30
N LEU A 16 -23.33 3.11 -18.24
CA LEU A 16 -24.25 1.98 -18.31
C LEU A 16 -24.87 1.66 -16.96
N HIS A 17 -24.10 1.74 -15.89
CA HIS A 17 -24.55 1.40 -14.55
C HIS A 17 -23.86 2.23 -13.48
N ARG A 18 -24.57 2.48 -12.39
CA ARG A 18 -24.03 3.10 -11.17
C ARG A 18 -24.73 2.53 -9.96
N THR A 19 -23.94 2.13 -8.97
CA THR A 19 -24.44 1.83 -7.63
C THR A 19 -23.73 2.67 -6.61
N TYR A 20 -24.41 2.92 -5.51
CA TYR A 20 -23.84 3.59 -4.35
C TYR A 20 -24.29 2.86 -3.09
N TYR A 21 -23.34 2.52 -2.24
CA TYR A 21 -23.57 1.86 -0.98
C TYR A 21 -22.78 2.57 0.12
N LEU A 22 -23.41 2.85 1.25
CA LEU A 22 -22.79 3.53 2.39
C LEU A 22 -22.79 2.61 3.61
N PRO A 23 -21.84 1.68 3.71
CA PRO A 23 -21.65 0.89 4.92
C PRO A 23 -20.93 1.73 5.97
N SER A 24 -21.60 2.06 7.06
CA SER A 24 -21.07 2.91 8.11
C SER A 24 -20.67 4.32 7.60
N MET A 25 -19.45 4.78 7.84
CA MET A 25 -18.98 6.11 7.43
C MET A 25 -18.22 6.13 6.08
N THR A 26 -18.10 4.99 5.40
CA THR A 26 -17.39 4.91 4.11
C THR A 26 -18.37 4.69 2.98
N GLY A 27 -18.44 5.66 2.06
CA GLY A 27 -19.22 5.53 0.84
C GLY A 27 -18.46 4.71 -0.23
N ILE A 28 -19.11 3.66 -0.76
CA ILE A 28 -18.61 2.87 -1.87
C ILE A 28 -19.50 3.14 -3.08
N ALA A 29 -18.90 3.58 -4.18
CA ALA A 29 -19.59 3.77 -5.45
C ALA A 29 -18.94 2.92 -6.53
N THR A 30 -19.76 2.26 -7.34
CA THR A 30 -19.31 1.56 -8.56
C THR A 30 -20.02 2.16 -9.77
N ALA A 31 -19.30 2.28 -10.87
CA ALA A 31 -19.87 2.72 -12.13
C ALA A 31 -19.31 1.87 -13.27
N ILE A 32 -20.18 1.51 -14.21
CA ILE A 32 -19.81 0.83 -15.45
C ILE A 32 -20.08 1.82 -16.58
N HIS A 33 -19.08 2.01 -17.42
CA HIS A 33 -19.17 2.83 -18.63
C HIS A 33 -19.02 1.95 -19.85
N GLU A 34 -19.47 2.45 -20.99
CA GLU A 34 -19.17 1.82 -22.29
C GLU A 34 -17.66 1.72 -22.46
N ASN A 35 -17.24 0.69 -23.19
CA ASN A 35 -15.84 0.59 -23.57
C ASN A 35 -15.56 1.60 -24.69
N GLU A 36 -14.58 2.44 -24.48
CA GLU A 36 -14.15 3.38 -25.52
C GLU A 36 -13.26 2.65 -26.55
N ALA A 37 -13.38 3.02 -27.81
CA ALA A 37 -12.40 2.60 -28.81
C ALA A 37 -11.02 3.08 -28.35
N ILE A 38 -10.04 2.18 -28.38
CA ILE A 38 -8.66 2.53 -28.08
C ILE A 38 -8.17 3.40 -29.22
N GLU A 39 -8.19 4.70 -29.04
CA GLU A 39 -7.40 5.58 -29.90
C GLU A 39 -5.91 5.37 -29.62
N PRO A 40 -5.03 5.51 -30.61
CA PRO A 40 -3.59 5.44 -30.36
C PRO A 40 -3.24 6.43 -29.24
N ILE A 41 -2.68 5.91 -28.16
CA ILE A 41 -2.22 6.76 -27.05
C ILE A 41 -1.07 7.60 -27.60
N ASP A 42 -1.21 8.90 -27.54
CA ASP A 42 -0.10 9.80 -27.81
C ASP A 42 0.98 9.54 -26.74
N THR A 43 2.08 8.93 -27.19
CA THR A 43 3.19 8.55 -26.32
C THR A 43 3.85 9.77 -25.68
N ASP A 44 3.75 10.94 -26.28
CA ASP A 44 4.31 12.17 -25.75
C ASP A 44 3.50 12.65 -24.54
N ILE A 45 2.17 12.57 -24.59
CA ILE A 45 1.28 12.88 -23.46
C ILE A 45 1.54 11.92 -22.29
N VAL A 46 1.71 10.62 -22.55
CA VAL A 46 2.03 9.64 -21.51
C VAL A 46 3.38 9.95 -20.87
N SER A 47 4.38 10.27 -21.70
CA SER A 47 5.74 10.65 -21.24
C SER A 47 5.70 11.91 -20.37
N ASP A 48 4.93 12.93 -20.75
CA ASP A 48 4.80 14.17 -19.98
C ASP A 48 4.06 13.94 -18.65
N ASN A 49 3.02 13.13 -18.63
CA ASN A 49 2.32 12.75 -17.40
C ASN A 49 3.22 11.95 -16.45
N CYS A 50 4.04 11.03 -16.99
CA CYS A 50 5.02 10.30 -16.18
C CYS A 50 6.07 11.25 -15.57
N ARG A 51 6.60 12.20 -16.36
CA ARG A 51 7.53 13.21 -15.86
C ARG A 51 6.90 14.09 -14.77
N HIS A 52 5.63 14.43 -14.89
CA HIS A 52 4.90 15.17 -13.88
C HIS A 52 4.76 14.40 -12.56
N ILE A 53 4.46 13.11 -12.64
CA ILE A 53 4.40 12.22 -11.45
C ILE A 53 5.77 12.12 -10.79
N ASP A 54 6.84 11.92 -11.56
CA ASP A 54 8.20 11.85 -11.05
C ASP A 54 8.60 13.17 -10.37
N HIS A 55 8.21 14.31 -10.93
CA HIS A 55 8.44 15.62 -10.33
C HIS A 55 7.68 15.78 -9.00
N GLN A 56 6.42 15.34 -8.92
CA GLN A 56 5.64 15.39 -7.67
C GLN A 56 6.22 14.48 -6.57
N LEU A 57 6.86 13.38 -6.94
CA LEU A 57 7.51 12.46 -6.02
C LEU A 57 8.99 12.78 -5.80
N ALA A 58 9.51 13.83 -6.47
CA ALA A 58 10.90 14.25 -6.31
C ALA A 58 11.20 14.58 -4.85
N GLY A 59 12.27 13.98 -4.32
CA GLY A 59 12.66 14.16 -2.93
C GLY A 59 11.91 13.29 -1.92
N ALA A 60 10.81 12.61 -2.29
CA ALA A 60 10.09 11.74 -1.36
C ALA A 60 10.98 10.63 -0.78
N GLY A 61 11.89 10.08 -1.58
CA GLY A 61 12.84 9.06 -1.14
C GLY A 61 13.90 9.56 -0.16
N GLY A 62 14.12 10.89 -0.08
CA GLY A 62 15.03 11.52 0.87
C GLY A 62 14.41 11.79 2.24
N LEU A 63 13.11 11.65 2.39
CA LEU A 63 12.43 11.82 3.68
C LEU A 63 12.73 10.62 4.58
N THR A 64 13.29 10.89 5.77
CA THR A 64 13.63 9.85 6.74
C THR A 64 12.39 9.02 7.09
N GLY A 65 12.52 7.70 6.97
CA GLY A 65 11.43 6.75 7.27
C GLY A 65 10.37 6.64 6.17
N THR A 66 10.60 7.25 5.01
CA THR A 66 9.72 7.11 3.84
C THR A 66 10.24 6.00 2.93
N TYR A 67 9.35 5.13 2.51
CA TYR A 67 9.62 4.01 1.58
C TYR A 67 8.71 4.13 0.36
N PRO A 68 9.05 4.98 -0.64
CA PRO A 68 8.18 5.19 -1.78
C PRO A 68 7.95 3.90 -2.55
N PHE A 69 6.69 3.56 -2.79
CA PHE A 69 6.30 2.42 -3.62
C PHE A 69 6.29 2.85 -5.09
N THR A 70 7.46 2.79 -5.73
CA THR A 70 7.64 3.17 -7.13
C THR A 70 7.28 2.03 -8.08
N LEU A 71 7.07 2.36 -9.37
CA LEU A 71 6.83 1.35 -10.41
C LEU A 71 7.97 0.33 -10.49
N ALA A 72 9.21 0.78 -10.43
CA ALA A 72 10.39 -0.11 -10.46
C ALA A 72 10.37 -1.11 -9.28
N ARG A 73 10.06 -0.65 -8.07
CA ARG A 73 9.89 -1.53 -6.89
C ARG A 73 8.71 -2.46 -7.04
N SER A 74 7.58 -1.98 -7.56
CA SER A 74 6.40 -2.80 -7.83
C SER A 74 6.70 -3.94 -8.80
N VAL A 75 7.41 -3.65 -9.88
CA VAL A 75 7.84 -4.66 -10.86
C VAL A 75 8.81 -5.67 -10.23
N LYS A 76 9.84 -5.19 -9.51
CA LYS A 76 10.80 -6.05 -8.81
C LYS A 76 10.10 -7.03 -7.86
N ALA A 77 9.18 -6.52 -7.04
CA ALA A 77 8.50 -7.31 -6.02
C ALA A 77 7.18 -7.93 -6.49
N PHE A 78 6.89 -7.93 -7.79
CA PHE A 78 5.61 -8.41 -8.31
C PHE A 78 5.30 -9.85 -7.88
N ARG A 79 6.30 -10.73 -7.94
CA ARG A 79 6.16 -12.15 -7.62
C ARG A 79 5.81 -12.37 -6.14
N ILE A 80 6.59 -11.80 -5.24
CA ILE A 80 6.34 -11.91 -3.80
C ILE A 80 5.02 -11.22 -3.41
N ASN A 81 4.68 -10.07 -4.00
CA ASN A 81 3.39 -9.43 -3.77
C ASN A 81 2.21 -10.31 -4.22
N SER A 82 2.32 -10.95 -5.39
CA SER A 82 1.32 -11.88 -5.91
C SER A 82 1.15 -13.11 -5.00
N PHE A 83 2.27 -13.67 -4.53
CA PHE A 83 2.26 -14.77 -3.57
C PHE A 83 1.56 -14.38 -2.26
N LEU A 84 1.92 -13.25 -1.67
CA LEU A 84 1.31 -12.78 -0.42
C LEU A 84 -0.18 -12.41 -0.61
N HIS A 85 -0.54 -11.88 -1.78
CA HIS A 85 -1.93 -11.63 -2.11
C HIS A 85 -2.75 -12.93 -2.17
N ALA A 86 -2.20 -14.00 -2.73
CA ALA A 86 -2.87 -15.29 -2.83
C ALA A 86 -3.20 -15.88 -1.44
N LEU A 87 -2.53 -15.48 -0.36
CA LEU A 87 -2.85 -15.93 1.01
C LEU A 87 -4.22 -15.44 1.52
N ILE A 88 -4.93 -14.60 0.78
CA ILE A 88 -6.33 -14.24 1.04
C ILE A 88 -7.21 -15.48 0.85
N ASP A 89 -6.88 -16.32 -0.14
CA ASP A 89 -7.60 -17.56 -0.38
C ASP A 89 -7.30 -18.57 0.73
N PRO A 90 -8.34 -19.18 1.35
CA PRO A 90 -8.16 -20.16 2.43
C PRO A 90 -7.32 -21.37 2.02
N THR A 91 -7.42 -21.83 0.77
CA THR A 91 -6.70 -22.99 0.27
C THR A 91 -5.19 -22.71 0.17
N HIS A 92 -4.84 -21.56 -0.40
CA HIS A 92 -3.43 -21.13 -0.48
C HIS A 92 -2.85 -20.88 0.91
N ARG A 93 -3.62 -20.28 1.81
CA ARG A 93 -3.20 -20.05 3.20
C ARG A 93 -2.95 -21.35 3.95
N ALA A 94 -3.85 -22.32 3.83
CA ALA A 94 -3.68 -23.64 4.45
C ALA A 94 -2.45 -24.36 3.90
N ALA A 95 -2.21 -24.34 2.59
CA ALA A 95 -1.04 -24.93 1.97
C ALA A 95 0.26 -24.27 2.44
N PHE A 96 0.29 -22.93 2.55
CA PHE A 96 1.44 -22.19 3.07
C PHE A 96 1.74 -22.52 4.54
N LEU A 97 0.71 -22.64 5.38
CA LEU A 97 0.88 -22.99 6.80
C LEU A 97 1.33 -24.44 6.99
N ALA A 98 0.91 -25.35 6.10
CA ALA A 98 1.31 -26.74 6.13
C ALA A 98 2.77 -26.96 5.68
N ASP A 99 3.18 -26.29 4.59
CA ASP A 99 4.52 -26.43 4.01
C ASP A 99 4.90 -25.16 3.26
N GLN A 100 5.67 -24.29 3.91
CA GLN A 100 6.10 -23.01 3.35
C GLN A 100 7.03 -23.22 2.13
N GLU A 101 7.95 -24.16 2.20
CA GLU A 101 8.93 -24.37 1.13
C GLU A 101 8.26 -24.84 -0.18
N LYS A 102 7.30 -25.74 -0.06
CA LYS A 102 6.48 -26.16 -1.20
C LYS A 102 5.65 -25.01 -1.78
N ALA A 103 5.10 -24.17 -0.92
CA ALA A 103 4.35 -22.98 -1.35
C ALA A 103 5.25 -21.98 -2.08
N PHE A 104 6.47 -21.74 -1.60
CA PHE A 104 7.46 -20.88 -2.24
C PHE A 104 7.86 -21.41 -3.61
N ALA A 105 8.20 -22.70 -3.70
CA ALA A 105 8.57 -23.35 -4.95
C ALA A 105 7.44 -23.26 -5.99
N LYS A 106 6.19 -23.51 -5.58
CA LYS A 106 5.01 -23.40 -6.45
C LYS A 106 4.81 -21.96 -6.97
N ALA A 107 5.09 -20.96 -6.16
CA ALA A 107 4.99 -19.55 -6.52
C ALA A 107 6.21 -19.06 -7.33
N GLY A 108 7.27 -19.85 -7.42
CA GLY A 108 8.52 -19.52 -8.09
C GLY A 108 9.26 -18.34 -7.45
N LEU A 109 9.20 -18.21 -6.13
CA LEU A 109 9.92 -17.18 -5.40
C LEU A 109 11.43 -17.39 -5.55
N SER A 110 12.19 -16.30 -5.58
CA SER A 110 13.64 -16.35 -5.49
C SER A 110 14.10 -16.69 -4.07
N ASP A 111 15.36 -17.13 -3.93
CA ASP A 111 15.95 -17.44 -2.62
C ASP A 111 15.87 -16.22 -1.67
N GLU A 112 16.12 -15.01 -2.20
CA GLU A 112 16.00 -13.74 -1.45
C GLU A 112 14.57 -13.53 -0.95
N GLU A 113 13.58 -13.77 -1.83
CA GLU A 113 12.16 -13.62 -1.48
C GLU A 113 11.70 -14.67 -0.46
N CYS A 114 12.14 -15.92 -0.62
CA CYS A 114 11.89 -17.00 0.34
C CYS A 114 12.46 -16.66 1.72
N ASP A 115 13.71 -16.19 1.75
CA ASP A 115 14.40 -15.83 2.99
C ASP A 115 13.70 -14.69 3.73
N MET A 116 13.30 -13.65 3.03
CA MET A 116 12.55 -12.54 3.63
C MET A 116 11.24 -13.01 4.27
N VAL A 117 10.48 -13.86 3.58
CA VAL A 117 9.21 -14.39 4.11
C VAL A 117 9.47 -15.36 5.25
N ARG A 118 10.44 -16.27 5.13
CA ARG A 118 10.80 -17.27 6.16
C ARG A 118 11.22 -16.60 7.47
N LYS A 119 12.08 -15.59 7.38
CA LYS A 119 12.60 -14.81 8.53
C LYS A 119 11.63 -13.78 9.07
N ARG A 120 10.51 -13.55 8.38
CA ARG A 120 9.58 -12.44 8.73
C ARG A 120 10.30 -11.09 8.76
N ASP A 121 11.21 -10.87 7.82
CA ASP A 121 11.98 -9.64 7.75
C ASP A 121 11.12 -8.51 7.12
N TRP A 122 10.22 -7.99 7.94
CA TRP A 122 9.25 -6.96 7.56
C TRP A 122 9.91 -5.73 6.96
N ARG A 123 11.06 -5.33 7.51
CA ARG A 123 11.79 -4.15 7.07
C ARG A 123 12.42 -4.37 5.70
N THR A 124 13.11 -5.48 5.50
CA THR A 124 13.70 -5.81 4.21
C THR A 124 12.62 -6.00 3.15
N MET A 125 11.49 -6.64 3.48
CA MET A 125 10.36 -6.78 2.56
C MET A 125 9.83 -5.42 2.07
N ILE A 126 9.63 -4.44 2.94
CA ILE A 126 9.15 -3.11 2.52
C ILE A 126 10.18 -2.38 1.65
N HIS A 127 11.48 -2.50 1.96
CA HIS A 127 12.57 -1.94 1.15
C HIS A 127 12.68 -2.61 -0.22
N TYR A 128 12.43 -3.91 -0.28
CA TYR A 128 12.44 -4.69 -1.52
C TYR A 128 11.34 -4.25 -2.49
N GLY A 129 10.21 -3.79 -1.96
CA GLY A 129 9.05 -3.33 -2.73
C GLY A 129 7.78 -4.12 -2.44
N VAL A 130 7.75 -4.87 -1.34
CA VAL A 130 6.52 -5.50 -0.89
C VAL A 130 5.55 -4.41 -0.43
N SER A 131 4.32 -4.46 -0.92
CA SER A 131 3.28 -3.52 -0.51
C SER A 131 2.96 -3.68 0.98
N PHE A 132 2.79 -2.56 1.64
CA PHE A 132 2.39 -2.52 3.06
C PHE A 132 1.19 -3.42 3.38
N PHE A 133 0.16 -3.39 2.53
CA PHE A 133 -1.01 -4.24 2.70
C PHE A 133 -0.72 -5.74 2.60
N MET A 134 0.32 -6.12 1.86
CA MET A 134 0.75 -7.52 1.78
C MET A 134 1.47 -7.94 3.06
N LEU A 135 2.22 -7.05 3.70
CA LEU A 135 2.81 -7.31 5.01
C LEU A 135 1.75 -7.56 6.07
N GLU A 136 0.68 -6.76 6.09
CA GLU A 136 -0.44 -6.96 7.03
C GLU A 136 -1.15 -8.29 6.80
N LYS A 137 -1.34 -8.70 5.53
CA LYS A 137 -1.91 -10.00 5.19
C LYS A 137 -1.04 -11.16 5.67
N LEU A 138 0.26 -11.09 5.41
CA LEU A 138 1.19 -12.10 5.93
C LEU A 138 1.16 -12.12 7.46
N GLY A 139 1.17 -10.96 8.10
CA GLY A 139 1.08 -10.84 9.56
C GLY A 139 -0.15 -11.54 10.13
N ALA A 140 -1.32 -11.31 9.53
CA ALA A 140 -2.56 -11.98 9.94
C ALA A 140 -2.48 -13.50 9.79
N VAL A 141 -1.83 -13.99 8.73
CA VAL A 141 -1.68 -15.44 8.49
C VAL A 141 -0.73 -16.10 9.50
N VAL A 142 0.36 -15.42 9.85
CA VAL A 142 1.40 -15.97 10.75
C VAL A 142 1.21 -15.54 12.22
N GLY A 143 0.12 -14.88 12.55
CA GLY A 143 -0.20 -14.46 13.91
C GLY A 143 0.63 -13.29 14.45
N THR A 144 1.21 -12.47 13.56
CA THR A 144 1.97 -11.27 13.94
C THR A 144 1.07 -10.03 13.90
N SER A 145 1.01 -9.28 15.00
CA SER A 145 0.19 -8.07 15.05
C SER A 145 0.77 -6.94 14.20
N ASN A 146 -0.10 -6.07 13.67
CA ASN A 146 0.30 -4.91 12.89
C ASN A 146 1.29 -4.00 13.64
N LEU A 147 1.14 -3.87 14.96
CA LEU A 147 2.07 -3.06 15.77
C LEU A 147 3.50 -3.61 15.75
N HIS A 148 3.68 -4.92 15.71
CA HIS A 148 5.01 -5.52 15.54
C HIS A 148 5.59 -5.23 14.16
N ILE A 149 4.76 -5.33 13.11
CA ILE A 149 5.17 -5.03 11.75
C ILE A 149 5.62 -3.56 11.64
N TYR A 150 4.83 -2.64 12.17
CA TYR A 150 5.15 -1.20 12.17
C TYR A 150 6.43 -0.88 12.94
N ALA A 151 6.62 -1.49 14.10
CA ALA A 151 7.84 -1.34 14.88
C ALA A 151 9.06 -1.83 14.07
N ALA A 152 8.97 -3.03 13.48
CA ALA A 152 10.04 -3.59 12.67
C ALA A 152 10.36 -2.73 11.43
N MET A 153 9.34 -2.19 10.75
CA MET A 153 9.54 -1.27 9.62
C MET A 153 10.32 -0.02 10.03
N ARG A 154 10.12 0.49 11.25
CA ARG A 154 10.88 1.60 11.80
C ARG A 154 12.26 1.21 12.35
N GLY A 155 12.55 -0.08 12.41
CA GLY A 155 13.78 -0.60 13.03
C GLY A 155 13.77 -0.51 14.56
N GLU A 156 12.59 -0.54 15.15
CA GLU A 156 12.36 -0.44 16.60
C GLU A 156 11.81 -1.74 17.17
N THR A 157 12.03 -1.95 18.46
CA THR A 157 11.29 -2.96 19.22
C THR A 157 9.85 -2.47 19.42
N LEU A 158 8.90 -3.40 19.64
CA LEU A 158 7.52 -3.03 19.96
C LEU A 158 7.41 -2.11 21.19
N ALA A 159 8.27 -2.31 22.18
CA ALA A 159 8.29 -1.49 23.39
C ALA A 159 8.74 -0.05 23.09
N GLN A 160 9.78 0.12 22.25
CA GLN A 160 10.23 1.42 21.77
C GLN A 160 9.15 2.10 20.92
N PHE A 161 8.58 1.37 19.98
CA PHE A 161 7.52 1.89 19.12
C PHE A 161 6.31 2.39 19.92
N ARG A 162 5.87 1.64 20.94
CA ARG A 162 4.77 2.07 21.82
C ARG A 162 5.07 3.35 22.60
N LYS A 163 6.33 3.55 23.00
CA LYS A 163 6.75 4.78 23.70
C LYS A 163 6.81 5.98 22.79
N THR A 164 7.20 5.80 21.53
CA THR A 164 7.52 6.91 20.61
C THR A 164 6.40 7.25 19.64
N ARG A 165 5.41 6.35 19.42
CA ARG A 165 4.45 6.50 18.32
C ARG A 165 3.62 7.78 18.35
N ASN A 166 3.34 8.34 19.51
CA ASN A 166 2.57 9.57 19.67
C ASN A 166 3.30 10.64 20.51
N ALA A 167 4.61 10.47 20.73
CA ALA A 167 5.39 11.43 21.48
C ALA A 167 5.72 12.67 20.60
N PRO A 168 5.81 13.89 21.18
CA PRO A 168 6.34 15.04 20.45
C PRO A 168 7.71 14.73 19.86
N GLY A 169 7.95 15.12 18.60
CA GLY A 169 9.18 14.83 17.88
C GLY A 169 9.30 13.40 17.32
N ALA A 170 8.37 12.49 17.59
CA ALA A 170 8.34 11.19 16.91
C ALA A 170 8.10 11.38 15.41
N LEU A 171 8.84 10.61 14.58
CA LEU A 171 8.86 10.77 13.12
C LEU A 171 7.47 10.73 12.46
N TYR A 172 6.59 9.87 12.97
CA TYR A 172 5.22 9.68 12.45
C TYR A 172 4.14 10.07 13.45
N SER A 173 4.49 10.89 14.45
CA SER A 173 3.51 11.33 15.43
C SER A 173 2.74 12.54 14.92
N VAL A 174 1.42 12.48 15.06
CA VAL A 174 0.55 13.65 14.88
C VAL A 174 0.75 14.71 15.98
N ALA A 175 1.44 14.36 17.06
CA ALA A 175 1.79 15.28 18.13
C ALA A 175 3.01 16.16 17.83
N ARG A 176 3.58 16.09 16.62
CA ARG A 176 4.66 17.00 16.22
C ARG A 176 4.17 18.43 16.21
N THR A 177 4.91 19.28 16.89
CA THR A 177 4.58 20.72 17.00
C THR A 177 5.17 21.56 15.89
N ASP A 178 6.15 21.00 15.17
CA ASP A 178 6.92 21.66 14.11
C ASP A 178 6.29 21.51 12.71
N THR A 179 5.24 20.74 12.57
CA THR A 179 4.49 20.59 11.31
C THR A 179 3.16 21.32 11.38
N PRO A 180 2.73 21.96 10.29
CA PRO A 180 1.39 22.54 10.22
C PRO A 180 0.34 21.46 10.52
N LYS A 181 -0.53 21.70 11.47
CA LYS A 181 -1.64 20.80 11.79
C LYS A 181 -2.58 20.71 10.59
N LEU A 182 -2.80 19.52 10.09
CA LEU A 182 -3.80 19.23 9.09
C LEU A 182 -5.21 19.33 9.71
N ALA A 183 -6.25 19.39 8.87
CA ALA A 183 -7.63 19.58 9.37
C ALA A 183 -8.06 18.48 10.36
N TRP A 184 -7.56 17.25 10.18
CA TRP A 184 -7.83 16.11 11.06
C TRP A 184 -6.94 16.04 12.31
N ASP A 185 -5.90 16.88 12.41
CA ASP A 185 -5.04 16.98 13.60
C ASP A 185 -5.58 18.02 14.61
N LYS A 186 -6.64 18.73 14.25
CA LYS A 186 -7.26 19.69 15.15
C LYS A 186 -8.07 18.95 16.19
N GLU A 187 -7.85 19.29 17.44
CA GLU A 187 -8.74 18.82 18.52
C GLU A 187 -10.19 19.26 18.22
N PRO A 188 -11.17 18.37 18.39
CA PRO A 188 -12.57 18.79 18.30
C PRO A 188 -12.81 19.91 19.28
N ALA A 189 -13.51 20.96 18.85
CA ALA A 189 -13.88 22.05 19.73
C ALA A 189 -14.64 21.45 20.93
N PRO A 190 -14.38 21.94 22.17
CA PRO A 190 -15.08 21.45 23.33
C PRO A 190 -16.60 21.63 23.11
N ALA A 191 -17.34 20.55 23.38
CA ALA A 191 -18.79 20.58 23.29
C ALA A 191 -19.32 21.70 24.20
N LYS A 192 -20.11 22.60 23.63
CA LYS A 192 -20.79 23.66 24.40
C LYS A 192 -21.89 23.04 25.25
#